data_e18106f6f9591c4f1805a2dd03044d4f
#
_entry.id   e18106f6f9591c4f1805a2dd03044d4f
#
_cell.length_a   1.000
_cell.length_b   1.000
_cell.length_c   1.000
_cell.angle_alpha   90.00
_cell.angle_beta   90.00
_cell.angle_gamma   90.00
#
_symmetry.space_group_name_H-M   'P 1'
#
loop_
_entity.id
_entity.type
_entity.pdbx_description
1 polymer ?
#
loop_
_entity_poly.entity_id
_entity_poly.type
_entity_poly.pdbx_seq_one_letter_code
_entity_poly.pdbx_strand_id
1 'polypeptide(L)'
;MIKLHDKYFVPYVTATELDEVVSELARNLKRDMEGEVPVFLSVLNGSFMFTSDFVKKYDGDCEVSFIKLASYCGTESTGTVKELVGVNQSLKGRSVVVLEDIIDSGNTLEVIYDLLKKEKVKDLKIVTLFFKPVAFTKKLKIDYIGKEIPNRFIVGYGLDYDELGRNLPEVYQLKRKKMINLVLFGKPGAGKGTQANFLKEKYSLKHISTGDVFRFNIKNETELGKLAKTYIDNGELVPDEVTINMLKAEVEKNLDAAGFIFDGFPRTTAQAKALDELMQYEGMQVDATIALEADDEVLIQRLLERGKVSGRSDDQDEEKIRNRFTEYNEKTAPLTEYYKKQNKFHSINGVGTIEDITERLSKVIDSLVAVNTMKDK
;
A
#
# COMPACT_ATOMS: atom_id res chain seq x y z
N MET A 1 -17.06 -14.29 -7.87
CA MET A 1 -17.49 -13.13 -7.06
C MET A 1 -18.58 -13.58 -6.11
N ILE A 2 -18.51 -13.20 -4.85
CA ILE A 2 -19.50 -13.51 -3.81
C ILE A 2 -19.99 -12.21 -3.17
N LYS A 3 -21.16 -12.25 -2.53
CA LYS A 3 -21.71 -11.13 -1.76
C LYS A 3 -21.88 -11.56 -0.31
N LEU A 4 -21.34 -10.79 0.62
CA LEU A 4 -21.56 -10.91 2.06
C LEU A 4 -22.12 -9.59 2.56
N HIS A 5 -23.28 -9.64 3.20
CA HIS A 5 -24.03 -8.44 3.62
C HIS A 5 -24.16 -7.39 2.47
N ASP A 6 -23.60 -6.23 2.64
CA ASP A 6 -23.64 -5.10 1.70
C ASP A 6 -22.45 -5.03 0.76
N LYS A 7 -21.45 -5.94 0.89
CA LYS A 7 -20.19 -5.89 0.13
C LYS A 7 -20.02 -7.06 -0.81
N TYR A 8 -19.29 -6.80 -1.89
CA TYR A 8 -18.89 -7.80 -2.88
C TYR A 8 -17.42 -8.14 -2.74
N PHE A 9 -17.09 -9.42 -2.91
CA PHE A 9 -15.74 -9.95 -2.81
C PHE A 9 -15.39 -10.75 -4.06
N VAL A 10 -14.13 -10.66 -4.49
CA VAL A 10 -13.58 -11.40 -5.64
C VAL A 10 -12.53 -12.41 -5.17
N PRO A 11 -12.32 -13.53 -5.86
CA PRO A 11 -11.29 -14.50 -5.54
C PRO A 11 -9.92 -13.83 -5.38
N TYR A 12 -9.13 -14.27 -4.39
CA TYR A 12 -7.83 -13.72 -4.10
C TYR A 12 -6.74 -14.79 -3.91
N VAL A 13 -6.98 -15.77 -3.06
CA VAL A 13 -6.09 -16.93 -2.88
C VAL A 13 -6.93 -18.19 -3.02
N THR A 14 -6.54 -19.06 -3.94
CA THR A 14 -7.24 -20.31 -4.21
C THR A 14 -7.01 -21.37 -3.14
N ALA A 15 -7.90 -22.36 -3.05
CA ALA A 15 -7.74 -23.49 -2.14
C ALA A 15 -6.43 -24.27 -2.39
N THR A 16 -6.00 -24.38 -3.65
CA THR A 16 -4.73 -25.02 -4.02
C THR A 16 -3.52 -24.25 -3.48
N GLU A 17 -3.50 -22.92 -3.68
CA GLU A 17 -2.43 -22.08 -3.14
C GLU A 17 -2.38 -22.13 -1.60
N LEU A 18 -3.55 -22.14 -0.93
CA LEU A 18 -3.62 -22.31 0.53
C LEU A 18 -3.02 -23.64 0.97
N ASP A 19 -3.37 -24.73 0.28
CA ASP A 19 -2.86 -26.05 0.57
C ASP A 19 -1.33 -26.16 0.46
N GLU A 20 -0.75 -25.54 -0.59
CA GLU A 20 0.69 -25.47 -0.80
C GLU A 20 1.38 -24.67 0.32
N VAL A 21 0.86 -23.47 0.63
CA VAL A 21 1.42 -22.61 1.68
C VAL A 21 1.39 -23.28 3.04
N VAL A 22 0.25 -23.89 3.41
CA VAL A 22 0.11 -24.58 4.71
C VAL A 22 1.02 -25.81 4.79
N SER A 23 1.17 -26.54 3.67
CA SER A 23 2.09 -27.69 3.59
C SER A 23 3.55 -27.27 3.79
N GLU A 24 3.96 -26.15 3.21
CA GLU A 24 5.31 -25.60 3.35
C GLU A 24 5.58 -25.14 4.78
N LEU A 25 4.65 -24.39 5.37
CA LEU A 25 4.74 -23.91 6.76
C LEU A 25 4.89 -25.11 7.74
N ALA A 26 4.04 -26.13 7.60
CA ALA A 26 4.05 -27.31 8.49
C ALA A 26 5.39 -28.08 8.35
N ARG A 27 5.90 -28.25 7.13
CA ARG A 27 7.16 -28.92 6.86
C ARG A 27 8.36 -28.16 7.44
N ASN A 28 8.39 -26.85 7.26
CA ASN A 28 9.47 -26.01 7.78
C ASN A 28 9.49 -26.02 9.31
N LEU A 29 8.31 -25.86 9.94
CA LEU A 29 8.21 -25.94 11.39
C LEU A 29 8.62 -27.31 11.93
N LYS A 30 8.19 -28.42 11.28
CA LYS A 30 8.56 -29.79 11.69
C LYS A 30 10.07 -29.99 11.73
N ARG A 31 10.78 -29.54 10.69
CA ARG A 31 12.24 -29.60 10.64
C ARG A 31 12.89 -28.87 11.81
N ASP A 32 12.37 -27.67 12.15
CA ASP A 32 12.96 -26.80 13.16
C ASP A 32 12.52 -27.19 14.58
N MET A 33 11.54 -28.10 14.71
CA MET A 33 11.03 -28.65 15.99
C MET A 33 11.36 -30.13 16.16
N GLU A 34 12.39 -30.62 15.47
CA GLU A 34 12.80 -32.04 15.55
C GLU A 34 13.11 -32.44 17.00
N GLY A 35 12.50 -33.54 17.48
CA GLY A 35 12.64 -34.02 18.86
C GLY A 35 11.79 -33.31 19.92
N GLU A 36 11.00 -32.33 19.53
CA GLU A 36 10.07 -31.61 20.41
C GLU A 36 8.62 -32.02 20.15
N VAL A 37 7.78 -31.98 21.21
CA VAL A 37 6.32 -32.09 21.11
C VAL A 37 5.73 -30.71 21.38
N PRO A 38 5.47 -29.91 20.34
CA PRO A 38 4.96 -28.55 20.50
C PRO A 38 3.50 -28.51 20.94
N VAL A 39 3.12 -27.45 21.64
CA VAL A 39 1.72 -27.09 21.87
C VAL A 39 1.36 -26.04 20.80
N PHE A 40 0.49 -26.38 19.88
CA PHE A 40 -0.10 -25.45 18.93
C PHE A 40 -1.19 -24.64 19.61
N LEU A 41 -0.97 -23.35 19.78
CA LEU A 41 -1.92 -22.41 20.38
C LEU A 41 -2.61 -21.62 19.28
N SER A 42 -3.81 -22.05 18.92
CA SER A 42 -4.62 -21.45 17.86
C SER A 42 -5.41 -20.24 18.35
N VAL A 43 -5.37 -19.12 17.63
CA VAL A 43 -6.07 -17.89 18.00
C VAL A 43 -7.45 -17.83 17.34
N LEU A 44 -8.49 -18.03 18.15
CA LEU A 44 -9.87 -18.09 17.68
C LEU A 44 -10.49 -16.68 17.48
N ASN A 45 -11.45 -16.50 16.52
CA ASN A 45 -12.08 -17.57 15.71
C ASN A 45 -11.36 -17.78 14.35
N GLY A 46 -10.64 -16.81 13.83
CA GLY A 46 -10.17 -16.79 12.44
C GLY A 46 -9.27 -17.97 12.08
N SER A 47 -8.38 -18.38 12.97
CA SER A 47 -7.34 -19.38 12.68
C SER A 47 -7.84 -20.85 12.66
N PHE A 48 -9.14 -21.13 12.94
CA PHE A 48 -9.59 -22.52 13.12
C PHE A 48 -9.41 -23.40 11.87
N MET A 49 -9.67 -22.87 10.67
CA MET A 49 -9.47 -23.61 9.42
C MET A 49 -7.98 -23.82 9.13
N PHE A 50 -7.20 -22.78 9.25
CA PHE A 50 -5.75 -22.82 9.10
C PHE A 50 -5.14 -23.83 10.08
N THR A 51 -5.51 -23.80 11.35
CA THR A 51 -5.03 -24.73 12.37
C THR A 51 -5.40 -26.17 12.04
N SER A 52 -6.65 -26.43 11.61
CA SER A 52 -7.09 -27.77 11.24
C SER A 52 -6.24 -28.35 10.10
N ASP A 53 -5.99 -27.59 9.06
CA ASP A 53 -5.21 -28.06 7.92
C ASP A 53 -3.72 -28.14 8.24
N PHE A 54 -3.19 -27.20 9.03
CA PHE A 54 -1.80 -27.19 9.48
C PHE A 54 -1.47 -28.45 10.31
N VAL A 55 -2.31 -28.79 11.29
CA VAL A 55 -2.11 -29.96 12.15
C VAL A 55 -2.15 -31.27 11.35
N LYS A 56 -3.06 -31.38 10.36
CA LYS A 56 -3.11 -32.56 9.47
C LYS A 56 -1.86 -32.74 8.62
N LYS A 57 -1.14 -31.65 8.34
CA LYS A 57 0.09 -31.65 7.53
C LYS A 57 1.37 -31.69 8.36
N TYR A 58 1.27 -31.48 9.67
CA TYR A 58 2.41 -31.59 10.59
C TYR A 58 2.71 -33.04 10.89
N ASP A 59 3.83 -33.55 10.34
CA ASP A 59 4.27 -34.94 10.48
C ASP A 59 5.04 -35.13 11.80
N GLY A 60 4.33 -35.14 12.93
CA GLY A 60 4.90 -35.35 14.27
C GLY A 60 3.87 -35.23 15.37
N ASP A 61 4.27 -35.67 16.57
CA ASP A 61 3.45 -35.52 17.77
C ASP A 61 3.29 -34.05 18.12
N CYS A 62 2.08 -33.65 18.47
CA CYS A 62 1.75 -32.30 18.88
C CYS A 62 0.52 -32.27 19.79
N GLU A 63 0.40 -31.24 20.59
CA GLU A 63 -0.82 -30.92 21.33
C GLU A 63 -1.48 -29.69 20.73
N VAL A 64 -2.81 -29.59 20.80
CA VAL A 64 -3.56 -28.45 20.30
C VAL A 64 -4.33 -27.78 21.42
N SER A 65 -4.20 -26.49 21.53
CA SER A 65 -4.94 -25.65 22.45
C SER A 65 -5.46 -24.41 21.76
N PHE A 66 -6.42 -23.73 22.34
CA PHE A 66 -7.08 -22.58 21.78
C PHE A 66 -7.08 -21.41 22.75
N ILE A 67 -6.93 -20.21 22.21
CA ILE A 67 -7.10 -18.95 22.93
C ILE A 67 -8.05 -18.05 22.16
N LYS A 68 -8.96 -17.39 22.87
CA LYS A 68 -9.83 -16.36 22.29
C LYS A 68 -9.69 -15.07 23.08
N LEU A 69 -9.27 -14.02 22.39
CA LEU A 69 -9.14 -12.67 22.94
C LEU A 69 -10.24 -11.79 22.38
N ALA A 70 -10.85 -10.94 23.20
CA ALA A 70 -11.78 -9.92 22.75
C ALA A 70 -11.09 -8.55 22.79
N SER A 71 -11.07 -7.87 21.65
CA SER A 71 -10.80 -6.45 21.60
C SER A 71 -12.10 -5.71 21.99
N TYR A 72 -12.11 -4.98 23.09
CA TYR A 72 -13.23 -4.12 23.41
C TYR A 72 -13.27 -2.93 22.43
N CYS A 73 -14.24 -2.96 21.49
CA CYS A 73 -14.68 -1.78 20.77
C CYS A 73 -15.80 -1.11 21.58
N GLY A 74 -15.44 -0.27 22.53
CA GLY A 74 -16.36 0.61 23.24
C GLY A 74 -15.81 2.03 23.19
N THR A 75 -16.67 3.02 23.42
CA THR A 75 -16.37 4.46 23.32
C THR A 75 -15.31 4.98 24.29
N GLU A 76 -14.74 4.11 25.15
CA GLU A 76 -13.57 4.39 25.96
C GLU A 76 -12.61 3.19 25.92
N SER A 77 -11.50 3.37 25.24
CA SER A 77 -10.40 2.39 25.14
C SER A 77 -9.65 2.34 26.49
N THR A 78 -10.01 1.41 27.34
CA THR A 78 -9.26 1.12 28.59
C THR A 78 -8.00 0.28 28.34
N GLY A 79 -7.68 -0.08 27.09
CA GLY A 79 -6.46 -0.83 26.74
C GLY A 79 -6.38 -2.27 27.26
N THR A 80 -7.43 -2.77 27.93
CA THR A 80 -7.46 -4.14 28.48
C THR A 80 -8.13 -5.11 27.50
N VAL A 81 -7.34 -6.03 26.95
CA VAL A 81 -7.84 -7.19 26.21
C VAL A 81 -8.31 -8.23 27.22
N LYS A 82 -9.56 -8.69 27.11
CA LYS A 82 -10.10 -9.72 27.99
C LYS A 82 -9.95 -11.08 27.31
N GLU A 83 -9.36 -12.04 28.02
CA GLU A 83 -9.33 -13.44 27.62
C GLU A 83 -10.75 -14.04 27.77
N LEU A 84 -11.34 -14.49 26.66
CA LEU A 84 -12.67 -15.10 26.62
C LEU A 84 -12.62 -16.64 26.71
N VAL A 85 -11.57 -17.23 26.14
CA VAL A 85 -11.26 -18.67 26.24
C VAL A 85 -9.77 -18.73 26.54
N GLY A 86 -9.44 -19.28 27.68
CA GLY A 86 -8.07 -19.44 28.17
C GLY A 86 -7.48 -20.79 27.87
N VAL A 87 -6.19 -20.91 28.08
CA VAL A 87 -5.46 -22.16 27.95
C VAL A 87 -5.81 -23.10 29.13
N ASN A 88 -6.37 -24.25 28.82
CA ASN A 88 -6.84 -25.20 29.85
C ASN A 88 -5.71 -26.07 30.47
N GLN A 89 -4.46 -25.87 30.05
CA GLN A 89 -3.31 -26.65 30.50
C GLN A 89 -2.12 -25.74 30.82
N SER A 90 -1.22 -26.21 31.69
CA SER A 90 0.01 -25.45 31.96
C SER A 90 0.93 -25.44 30.76
N LEU A 91 1.34 -24.26 30.32
CA LEU A 91 2.33 -24.06 29.27
C LEU A 91 3.75 -23.92 29.80
N LYS A 92 3.93 -23.93 31.13
CA LYS A 92 5.24 -23.74 31.76
C LYS A 92 6.24 -24.80 31.29
N GLY A 93 7.38 -24.34 30.75
CA GLY A 93 8.44 -25.21 30.27
C GLY A 93 8.13 -25.97 28.98
N ARG A 94 7.01 -25.65 28.30
CA ARG A 94 6.62 -26.23 27.01
C ARG A 94 7.10 -25.38 25.85
N SER A 95 7.36 -26.02 24.70
CA SER A 95 7.55 -25.34 23.43
C SER A 95 6.18 -25.00 22.84
N VAL A 96 5.88 -23.72 22.67
CA VAL A 96 4.58 -23.21 22.21
C VAL A 96 4.72 -22.60 20.83
N VAL A 97 3.81 -22.94 19.94
CA VAL A 97 3.71 -22.38 18.58
C VAL A 97 2.34 -21.73 18.44
N VAL A 98 2.31 -20.41 18.30
CA VAL A 98 1.08 -19.66 18.04
C VAL A 98 0.72 -19.79 16.56
N LEU A 99 -0.52 -20.19 16.28
CA LEU A 99 -1.09 -20.26 14.94
C LEU A 99 -2.11 -19.13 14.78
N GLU A 100 -1.83 -18.21 13.85
CA GLU A 100 -2.66 -17.04 13.54
C GLU A 100 -3.05 -17.06 12.06
N ASP A 101 -4.29 -16.74 11.75
CA ASP A 101 -4.76 -16.63 10.36
C ASP A 101 -4.19 -15.41 9.65
N ILE A 102 -4.14 -14.28 10.36
CA ILE A 102 -3.62 -13.03 9.80
C ILE A 102 -3.00 -12.15 10.90
N ILE A 103 -1.80 -11.68 10.65
CA ILE A 103 -1.18 -10.63 11.45
C ILE A 103 -1.27 -9.31 10.67
N ASP A 104 -2.07 -8.38 11.22
CA ASP A 104 -2.26 -7.01 10.74
C ASP A 104 -1.41 -6.04 11.58
N SER A 105 -1.99 -5.24 12.46
CA SER A 105 -1.26 -4.29 13.33
C SER A 105 -0.33 -4.94 14.36
N GLY A 106 -0.56 -6.20 14.68
CA GLY A 106 0.18 -6.97 15.69
C GLY A 106 -0.30 -6.77 17.13
N ASN A 107 -1.40 -6.06 17.37
CA ASN A 107 -1.90 -5.82 18.73
C ASN A 107 -2.27 -7.11 19.45
N THR A 108 -2.99 -8.03 18.79
CA THR A 108 -3.34 -9.35 19.34
C THR A 108 -2.08 -10.14 19.67
N LEU A 109 -1.12 -10.15 18.76
CA LEU A 109 0.15 -10.86 18.94
C LEU A 109 0.95 -10.35 20.14
N GLU A 110 0.98 -9.03 20.36
CA GLU A 110 1.65 -8.43 21.53
C GLU A 110 1.06 -8.93 22.86
N VAL A 111 -0.26 -8.99 22.94
CA VAL A 111 -0.95 -9.50 24.14
C VAL A 111 -0.65 -10.98 24.37
N ILE A 112 -0.68 -11.80 23.30
CA ILE A 112 -0.35 -13.23 23.39
C ILE A 112 1.11 -13.41 23.81
N TYR A 113 2.03 -12.63 23.25
CA TYR A 113 3.43 -12.68 23.59
C TYR A 113 3.67 -12.40 25.08
N ASP A 114 3.03 -11.36 25.63
CA ASP A 114 3.14 -10.97 27.03
C ASP A 114 2.53 -12.06 27.97
N LEU A 115 1.41 -12.66 27.55
CA LEU A 115 0.77 -13.76 28.27
C LEU A 115 1.71 -14.96 28.35
N LEU A 116 2.23 -15.42 27.22
CA LEU A 116 3.10 -16.61 27.16
C LEU A 116 4.43 -16.39 27.89
N LYS A 117 4.95 -15.17 27.89
CA LYS A 117 6.13 -14.80 28.67
C LYS A 117 5.87 -14.93 30.18
N LYS A 118 4.68 -14.55 30.67
CA LYS A 118 4.27 -14.73 32.07
C LYS A 118 4.13 -16.21 32.43
N GLU A 119 3.64 -17.05 31.51
CA GLU A 119 3.51 -18.50 31.66
C GLU A 119 4.85 -19.24 31.69
N LYS A 120 5.96 -18.56 31.40
CA LYS A 120 7.33 -19.12 31.39
C LYS A 120 7.47 -20.32 30.46
N VAL A 121 6.98 -20.19 29.24
CA VAL A 121 7.19 -21.20 28.19
C VAL A 121 8.67 -21.41 27.91
N LYS A 122 9.05 -22.60 27.43
CA LYS A 122 10.45 -22.96 27.09
C LYS A 122 10.89 -22.23 25.83
N ASP A 123 10.07 -22.28 24.79
CA ASP A 123 10.30 -21.66 23.50
C ASP A 123 8.98 -21.16 22.93
N LEU A 124 9.02 -20.06 22.16
CA LEU A 124 7.87 -19.44 21.53
C LEU A 124 8.17 -19.20 20.06
N LYS A 125 7.35 -19.75 19.18
CA LYS A 125 7.36 -19.49 17.75
C LYS A 125 6.00 -18.96 17.29
N ILE A 126 6.03 -18.07 16.30
CA ILE A 126 4.83 -17.49 15.70
C ILE A 126 4.74 -17.93 14.25
N VAL A 127 3.62 -18.57 13.90
CA VAL A 127 3.28 -18.99 12.54
C VAL A 127 2.02 -18.28 12.12
N THR A 128 2.06 -17.55 11.04
CA THR A 128 0.88 -16.88 10.46
C THR A 128 0.66 -17.29 9.02
N LEU A 129 -0.61 -17.49 8.64
CA LEU A 129 -0.95 -17.76 7.25
C LEU A 129 -0.78 -16.51 6.39
N PHE A 130 -1.30 -15.36 6.86
CA PHE A 130 -1.18 -14.08 6.18
C PHE A 130 -0.48 -13.03 7.04
N PHE A 131 0.32 -12.20 6.41
CA PHE A 131 1.00 -11.09 7.04
C PHE A 131 0.81 -9.80 6.24
N LYS A 132 0.48 -8.69 6.91
CA LYS A 132 0.38 -7.36 6.32
C LYS A 132 1.55 -6.50 6.80
N PRO A 133 2.68 -6.47 6.09
CA PRO A 133 3.89 -5.77 6.54
C PRO A 133 3.68 -4.26 6.74
N VAL A 134 2.83 -3.65 5.92
CA VAL A 134 2.52 -2.21 5.99
C VAL A 134 1.72 -1.83 7.23
N ALA A 135 0.84 -2.70 7.68
CA ALA A 135 -0.01 -2.46 8.85
C ALA A 135 0.68 -2.81 10.18
N PHE A 136 1.74 -3.62 10.12
CA PHE A 136 2.43 -4.12 11.29
C PHE A 136 3.31 -3.05 11.95
N THR A 137 2.98 -2.69 13.19
CA THR A 137 3.64 -1.59 13.90
C THR A 137 4.51 -2.03 15.08
N LYS A 138 4.58 -3.34 15.34
CA LYS A 138 5.25 -3.90 16.52
C LYS A 138 6.68 -4.34 16.22
N LYS A 139 7.52 -4.36 17.25
CA LYS A 139 8.89 -4.90 17.17
C LYS A 139 8.90 -6.36 17.68
N LEU A 140 8.03 -7.19 17.12
CA LEU A 140 7.94 -8.61 17.45
C LEU A 140 8.41 -9.45 16.26
N LYS A 141 9.08 -10.56 16.56
CA LYS A 141 9.50 -11.51 15.55
C LYS A 141 8.32 -12.40 15.17
N ILE A 142 8.08 -12.56 13.88
CA ILE A 142 7.22 -13.59 13.30
C ILE A 142 8.15 -14.63 12.71
N ASP A 143 8.07 -15.89 13.15
CA ASP A 143 9.05 -16.91 12.78
C ASP A 143 8.75 -17.53 11.41
N TYR A 144 7.47 -17.71 11.09
CA TYR A 144 7.03 -18.28 9.81
C TYR A 144 5.85 -17.49 9.26
N ILE A 145 6.00 -17.01 8.03
CA ILE A 145 5.01 -16.27 7.28
C ILE A 145 4.64 -17.08 6.05
N GLY A 146 3.35 -17.42 5.90
CA GLY A 146 2.88 -18.14 4.73
C GLY A 146 2.83 -17.26 3.50
N LYS A 147 2.15 -16.13 3.58
CA LYS A 147 2.02 -15.19 2.46
C LYS A 147 1.95 -13.74 2.96
N GLU A 148 2.83 -12.90 2.45
CA GLU A 148 2.69 -11.46 2.61
C GLU A 148 1.59 -10.94 1.69
N ILE A 149 0.72 -10.08 2.23
CA ILE A 149 -0.40 -9.50 1.48
C ILE A 149 -0.46 -7.99 1.70
N PRO A 150 -1.00 -7.24 0.72
CA PRO A 150 -1.29 -5.82 0.87
C PRO A 150 -2.28 -5.56 2.01
N ASN A 151 -2.39 -4.30 2.44
CA ASN A 151 -3.38 -3.90 3.44
C ASN A 151 -4.81 -3.90 2.86
N ARG A 152 -5.32 -5.10 2.57
CA ARG A 152 -6.65 -5.35 2.02
C ARG A 152 -7.55 -6.06 3.01
N PHE A 153 -8.85 -5.82 2.87
CA PHE A 153 -9.84 -6.56 3.61
C PHE A 153 -10.12 -7.88 2.88
N ILE A 154 -9.90 -8.99 3.57
CA ILE A 154 -10.07 -10.34 3.03
C ILE A 154 -11.03 -11.16 3.91
N VAL A 155 -11.69 -12.14 3.31
CA VAL A 155 -12.62 -13.06 3.96
C VAL A 155 -12.43 -14.47 3.39
N GLY A 156 -12.91 -15.46 4.09
CA GLY A 156 -12.79 -16.87 3.71
C GLY A 156 -11.66 -17.59 4.43
N TYR A 157 -11.71 -18.90 4.41
CA TYR A 157 -10.75 -19.78 5.09
C TYR A 157 -10.54 -19.44 6.57
N GLY A 158 -11.65 -19.22 7.28
CA GLY A 158 -11.65 -18.81 8.69
C GLY A 158 -11.90 -17.32 8.93
N LEU A 159 -11.48 -16.45 8.01
CA LEU A 159 -11.68 -15.00 8.07
C LEU A 159 -13.12 -14.62 7.73
N ASP A 160 -13.63 -13.54 8.33
CA ASP A 160 -15.03 -13.13 8.19
C ASP A 160 -15.22 -11.65 7.83
N TYR A 161 -16.44 -11.35 7.40
CA TYR A 161 -17.02 -10.03 7.40
C TYR A 161 -18.35 -10.09 8.15
N ASP A 162 -18.36 -9.50 9.34
CA ASP A 162 -19.53 -9.44 10.21
C ASP A 162 -20.16 -10.85 10.44
N GLU A 163 -19.30 -11.78 10.91
CA GLU A 163 -19.55 -13.21 11.20
C GLU A 163 -19.80 -14.11 9.97
N LEU A 164 -19.91 -13.58 8.74
CA LEU A 164 -20.09 -14.37 7.53
C LEU A 164 -18.79 -14.55 6.74
N GLY A 165 -18.69 -15.68 6.01
CA GLY A 165 -17.59 -15.98 5.10
C GLY A 165 -16.56 -16.97 5.63
N ARG A 166 -16.51 -17.27 6.92
CA ARG A 166 -15.51 -18.18 7.52
C ARG A 166 -15.48 -19.58 6.90
N ASN A 167 -16.62 -20.07 6.42
CA ASN A 167 -16.80 -21.39 5.81
C ASN A 167 -16.37 -21.51 4.35
N LEU A 168 -15.94 -20.41 3.73
CA LEU A 168 -15.48 -20.45 2.35
C LEU A 168 -14.13 -21.17 2.25
N PRO A 169 -13.92 -22.07 1.28
CA PRO A 169 -12.68 -22.85 1.18
C PRO A 169 -11.50 -22.05 0.63
N GLU A 170 -11.76 -20.88 0.04
CA GLU A 170 -10.81 -19.97 -0.59
C GLU A 170 -10.85 -18.62 0.12
N VAL A 171 -9.82 -17.80 -0.12
CA VAL A 171 -9.80 -16.43 0.34
C VAL A 171 -10.24 -15.48 -0.77
N TYR A 172 -11.10 -14.55 -0.39
CA TYR A 172 -11.65 -13.51 -1.26
C TYR A 172 -11.26 -12.13 -0.71
N GLN A 173 -10.98 -11.19 -1.59
CA GLN A 173 -10.72 -9.80 -1.21
C GLN A 173 -11.93 -8.92 -1.52
N LEU A 174 -12.11 -7.86 -0.73
CA LEU A 174 -13.15 -6.86 -0.97
C LEU A 174 -13.01 -6.28 -2.38
N LYS A 175 -14.11 -6.36 -3.16
CA LYS A 175 -14.16 -5.71 -4.49
C LYS A 175 -14.12 -4.20 -4.30
N ARG A 176 -13.02 -3.56 -4.66
CA ARG A 176 -12.93 -2.11 -4.71
C ARG A 176 -13.61 -1.58 -5.97
N LYS A 177 -14.21 -0.39 -5.89
CA LYS A 177 -14.56 0.35 -7.10
C LYS A 177 -13.28 0.55 -7.91
N LYS A 178 -13.39 0.43 -9.23
CA LYS A 178 -12.22 0.64 -10.08
C LYS A 178 -11.73 2.07 -9.91
N MET A 179 -10.52 2.20 -9.40
CA MET A 179 -9.85 3.50 -9.21
C MET A 179 -9.31 3.98 -10.56
N ILE A 180 -9.18 5.30 -10.72
CA ILE A 180 -8.49 5.91 -11.85
C ILE A 180 -7.21 6.54 -11.32
N ASN A 181 -6.08 6.07 -11.84
CA ASN A 181 -4.78 6.51 -11.39
C ASN A 181 -4.06 7.19 -12.55
N LEU A 182 -3.79 8.47 -12.39
CA LEU A 182 -3.25 9.36 -13.40
C LEU A 182 -1.85 9.82 -13.02
N VAL A 183 -0.96 9.89 -13.99
CA VAL A 183 0.33 10.57 -13.85
C VAL A 183 0.30 11.82 -14.70
N LEU A 184 0.60 12.98 -14.13
CA LEU A 184 0.72 14.23 -14.85
C LEU A 184 2.19 14.54 -15.13
N PHE A 185 2.53 14.55 -16.42
CA PHE A 185 3.82 14.97 -16.96
C PHE A 185 3.81 16.39 -17.46
N GLY A 186 4.98 16.93 -17.69
CA GLY A 186 5.21 18.24 -18.26
C GLY A 186 6.33 18.97 -17.53
N LYS A 187 7.03 19.84 -18.24
CA LYS A 187 8.08 20.68 -17.68
C LYS A 187 7.58 21.51 -16.49
N PRO A 188 8.46 21.99 -15.62
CA PRO A 188 8.10 23.02 -14.67
C PRO A 188 7.35 24.17 -15.35
N GLY A 189 6.33 24.72 -14.72
CA GLY A 189 5.51 25.80 -15.31
C GLY A 189 4.37 25.35 -16.24
N ALA A 190 4.27 24.06 -16.61
CA ALA A 190 3.22 23.57 -17.53
C ALA A 190 1.78 23.54 -16.95
N GLY A 191 1.59 23.90 -15.66
CA GLY A 191 0.27 23.99 -15.05
C GLY A 191 -0.22 22.71 -14.38
N LYS A 192 0.62 21.67 -14.25
CA LYS A 192 0.24 20.37 -13.64
C LYS A 192 -0.51 20.49 -12.31
N GLY A 193 0.04 21.21 -11.33
CA GLY A 193 -0.56 21.35 -10.02
C GLY A 193 -1.90 22.11 -10.05
N THR A 194 -2.05 23.12 -10.92
CA THR A 194 -3.32 23.81 -11.13
C THR A 194 -4.37 22.85 -11.66
N GLN A 195 -4.03 22.10 -12.71
CA GLN A 195 -4.95 21.14 -13.32
C GLN A 195 -5.26 19.98 -12.37
N ALA A 196 -4.26 19.47 -11.61
CA ALA A 196 -4.47 18.43 -10.61
C ALA A 196 -5.52 18.83 -9.56
N ASN A 197 -5.59 20.09 -9.15
CA ASN A 197 -6.59 20.56 -8.20
C ASN A 197 -8.02 20.50 -8.78
N PHE A 198 -8.22 20.89 -10.04
CA PHE A 198 -9.53 20.78 -10.70
C PHE A 198 -9.93 19.33 -10.93
N LEU A 199 -9.00 18.50 -11.38
CA LEU A 199 -9.25 17.07 -11.61
C LEU A 199 -9.54 16.32 -10.30
N LYS A 200 -8.82 16.66 -9.23
CA LYS A 200 -9.06 16.11 -7.88
C LYS A 200 -10.50 16.32 -7.44
N GLU A 201 -11.04 17.50 -7.60
CA GLU A 201 -12.41 17.82 -7.22
C GLU A 201 -13.43 17.12 -8.15
N LYS A 202 -13.22 17.24 -9.47
CA LYS A 202 -14.14 16.69 -10.48
C LYS A 202 -14.28 15.16 -10.38
N TYR A 203 -13.20 14.44 -10.13
CA TYR A 203 -13.17 12.98 -10.15
C TYR A 203 -12.99 12.35 -8.77
N SER A 204 -13.00 13.17 -7.69
CA SER A 204 -12.79 12.73 -6.30
C SER A 204 -11.46 11.95 -6.10
N LEU A 205 -10.39 12.38 -6.79
CA LEU A 205 -9.08 11.73 -6.75
C LEU A 205 -8.20 12.31 -5.64
N LYS A 206 -7.29 11.50 -5.10
CA LYS A 206 -6.25 11.97 -4.20
C LYS A 206 -5.07 12.52 -5.01
N HIS A 207 -4.79 13.79 -4.86
CA HIS A 207 -3.62 14.43 -5.46
C HIS A 207 -2.38 14.19 -4.57
N ILE A 208 -1.35 13.56 -5.14
CA ILE A 208 -0.04 13.36 -4.51
C ILE A 208 0.98 14.16 -5.33
N SER A 209 1.44 15.27 -4.77
CA SER A 209 2.48 16.12 -5.35
C SER A 209 3.78 15.94 -4.57
N THR A 210 4.78 15.32 -5.19
CA THR A 210 6.10 15.14 -4.55
C THR A 210 6.73 16.48 -4.20
N GLY A 211 6.58 17.47 -5.05
CA GLY A 211 7.07 18.81 -4.79
C GLY A 211 6.44 19.45 -3.55
N ASP A 212 5.14 19.26 -3.33
CA ASP A 212 4.45 19.83 -2.17
C ASP A 212 4.80 19.08 -0.89
N VAL A 213 4.95 17.76 -0.94
CA VAL A 213 5.40 16.97 0.21
C VAL A 213 6.80 17.37 0.64
N PHE A 214 7.74 17.52 -0.32
CA PHE A 214 9.08 17.99 0.03
C PHE A 214 9.07 19.42 0.58
N ARG A 215 8.35 20.35 -0.03
CA ARG A 215 8.22 21.72 0.48
C ARG A 215 7.61 21.80 1.88
N PHE A 216 6.60 20.97 2.16
CA PHE A 216 6.03 20.86 3.51
C PHE A 216 7.10 20.41 4.51
N ASN A 217 7.88 19.38 4.17
CA ASN A 217 8.95 18.87 5.03
C ASN A 217 10.09 19.88 5.22
N ILE A 218 10.46 20.64 4.16
CA ILE A 218 11.46 21.72 4.24
C ILE A 218 10.98 22.81 5.21
N LYS A 219 9.71 23.23 5.08
CA LYS A 219 9.12 24.27 5.93
C LYS A 219 9.08 23.86 7.41
N ASN A 220 8.88 22.56 7.67
CA ASN A 220 8.81 22.00 9.02
C ASN A 220 10.17 21.46 9.51
N GLU A 221 11.26 21.71 8.78
CA GLU A 221 12.64 21.34 9.15
C GLU A 221 12.83 19.86 9.52
N THR A 222 12.04 18.97 8.92
CA THR A 222 12.20 17.54 9.14
C THR A 222 13.50 17.02 8.52
N GLU A 223 13.99 15.84 8.92
CA GLU A 223 15.20 15.24 8.32
C GLU A 223 15.02 15.04 6.81
N LEU A 224 13.83 14.62 6.36
CA LEU A 224 13.49 14.55 4.94
C LEU A 224 13.55 15.94 4.27
N GLY A 225 13.07 16.98 4.96
CA GLY A 225 13.09 18.35 4.47
C GLY A 225 14.50 18.89 4.32
N LYS A 226 15.38 18.68 5.30
CA LYS A 226 16.78 19.08 5.24
C LYS A 226 17.51 18.42 4.07
N LEU A 227 17.31 17.11 3.89
CA LEU A 227 17.88 16.36 2.77
C LEU A 227 17.34 16.87 1.43
N ALA A 228 16.03 17.01 1.28
CA ALA A 228 15.41 17.44 0.03
C ALA A 228 15.85 18.86 -0.39
N LYS A 229 16.06 19.75 0.60
CA LYS A 229 16.46 21.14 0.36
C LYS A 229 17.79 21.24 -0.40
N THR A 230 18.77 20.39 -0.09
CA THR A 230 20.09 20.40 -0.75
C THR A 230 20.01 20.16 -2.26
N TYR A 231 19.04 19.38 -2.72
CA TYR A 231 18.81 19.09 -4.15
C TYR A 231 17.89 20.14 -4.78
N ILE A 232 16.79 20.46 -4.13
CA ILE A 232 15.76 21.37 -4.70
C ILE A 232 16.31 22.79 -4.92
N ASP A 233 17.13 23.31 -3.99
CA ASP A 233 17.72 24.64 -4.11
C ASP A 233 18.69 24.75 -5.30
N ASN A 234 19.24 23.63 -5.77
CA ASN A 234 20.08 23.54 -6.97
C ASN A 234 19.31 23.22 -8.26
N GLY A 235 17.99 22.98 -8.16
CA GLY A 235 17.16 22.54 -9.28
C GLY A 235 17.33 21.06 -9.65
N GLU A 236 17.96 20.28 -8.79
CA GLU A 236 18.21 18.84 -8.95
C GLU A 236 17.06 17.98 -8.43
N LEU A 237 17.05 16.69 -8.83
CA LEU A 237 16.09 15.72 -8.29
C LEU A 237 16.57 15.15 -6.95
N VAL A 238 15.64 15.01 -6.00
CA VAL A 238 15.88 14.25 -4.78
C VAL A 238 16.11 12.78 -5.15
N PRO A 239 17.01 12.03 -4.47
CA PRO A 239 17.31 10.63 -4.80
C PRO A 239 16.08 9.75 -4.93
N ASP A 240 16.10 8.81 -5.89
CA ASP A 240 14.97 7.94 -6.22
C ASP A 240 14.45 7.17 -5.00
N GLU A 241 15.33 6.58 -4.21
CA GLU A 241 14.96 5.78 -3.03
C GLU A 241 14.13 6.61 -2.02
N VAL A 242 14.55 7.84 -1.76
CA VAL A 242 13.85 8.76 -0.83
C VAL A 242 12.47 9.11 -1.37
N THR A 243 12.41 9.42 -2.66
CA THR A 243 11.16 9.82 -3.33
C THR A 243 10.18 8.64 -3.41
N ILE A 244 10.66 7.43 -3.72
CA ILE A 244 9.85 6.21 -3.80
C ILE A 244 9.27 5.86 -2.43
N ASN A 245 10.08 5.87 -1.36
CA ASN A 245 9.64 5.56 -0.01
C ASN A 245 8.58 6.55 0.48
N MET A 246 8.77 7.84 0.19
CA MET A 246 7.80 8.89 0.51
C MET A 246 6.47 8.66 -0.23
N LEU A 247 6.52 8.37 -1.53
CA LEU A 247 5.33 8.11 -2.34
C LEU A 247 4.56 6.89 -1.84
N LYS A 248 5.28 5.80 -1.56
CA LYS A 248 4.70 4.57 -1.01
C LYS A 248 3.90 4.86 0.24
N ALA A 249 4.49 5.57 1.21
CA ALA A 249 3.81 5.95 2.43
C ALA A 249 2.56 6.83 2.18
N GLU A 250 2.58 7.73 1.18
CA GLU A 250 1.41 8.56 0.85
C GLU A 250 0.30 7.77 0.14
N VAL A 251 0.62 6.80 -0.71
CA VAL A 251 -0.37 5.90 -1.32
C VAL A 251 -1.03 5.03 -0.25
N GLU A 252 -0.23 4.40 0.61
CA GLU A 252 -0.70 3.50 1.67
C GLU A 252 -1.64 4.18 2.66
N LYS A 253 -1.42 5.45 2.98
CA LYS A 253 -2.32 6.24 3.84
C LYS A 253 -3.68 6.56 3.21
N ASN A 254 -3.81 6.44 1.90
CA ASN A 254 -4.99 6.92 1.15
C ASN A 254 -5.61 5.83 0.25
N LEU A 255 -5.49 4.55 0.63
CA LEU A 255 -6.01 3.42 -0.15
C LEU A 255 -7.54 3.37 -0.25
N ASP A 256 -8.25 4.22 0.49
CA ASP A 256 -9.69 4.42 0.43
C ASP A 256 -10.13 5.46 -0.62
N ALA A 257 -9.17 6.19 -1.22
CA ALA A 257 -9.46 7.17 -2.27
C ALA A 257 -10.09 6.52 -3.51
N ALA A 258 -10.83 7.30 -4.31
CA ALA A 258 -11.39 6.85 -5.59
C ALA A 258 -10.33 6.66 -6.69
N GLY A 259 -9.10 7.05 -6.43
CA GLY A 259 -7.93 6.97 -7.30
C GLY A 259 -6.93 8.06 -7.00
N PHE A 260 -5.86 8.12 -7.78
CA PHE A 260 -4.74 9.01 -7.53
C PHE A 260 -4.41 9.89 -8.73
N ILE A 261 -3.91 11.09 -8.45
CA ILE A 261 -3.18 11.93 -9.40
C ILE A 261 -1.76 12.08 -8.86
N PHE A 262 -0.80 11.55 -9.58
CA PHE A 262 0.62 11.71 -9.29
C PHE A 262 1.16 12.92 -10.06
N ASP A 263 1.63 13.94 -9.33
CA ASP A 263 2.23 15.15 -9.87
C ASP A 263 3.69 15.27 -9.43
N GLY A 264 4.58 15.33 -10.42
CA GLY A 264 6.02 15.38 -10.19
C GLY A 264 6.65 14.03 -9.83
N PHE A 265 5.93 12.93 -10.01
CA PHE A 265 6.39 11.55 -9.90
C PHE A 265 5.61 10.67 -10.89
N PRO A 266 6.25 9.71 -11.57
CA PRO A 266 7.70 9.46 -11.58
C PRO A 266 8.47 10.49 -12.42
N ARG A 267 9.77 10.67 -12.15
CA ARG A 267 10.69 11.50 -12.94
C ARG A 267 11.84 10.72 -13.55
N THR A 268 12.05 9.49 -13.12
CA THR A 268 13.06 8.57 -13.65
C THR A 268 12.45 7.22 -13.99
N THR A 269 13.13 6.43 -14.83
CA THR A 269 12.66 5.08 -15.18
C THR A 269 12.62 4.16 -13.94
N ALA A 270 13.53 4.33 -12.99
CA ALA A 270 13.53 3.59 -11.74
C ALA A 270 12.26 3.89 -10.93
N GLN A 271 11.91 5.18 -10.80
CA GLN A 271 10.69 5.61 -10.15
C GLN A 271 9.43 5.09 -10.86
N ALA A 272 9.40 5.05 -12.21
CA ALA A 272 8.26 4.55 -12.97
C ALA A 272 8.02 3.05 -12.73
N LYS A 273 9.09 2.26 -12.71
CA LYS A 273 9.01 0.83 -12.37
C LYS A 273 8.51 0.63 -10.93
N ALA A 274 9.07 1.36 -9.99
CA ALA A 274 8.64 1.28 -8.59
C ALA A 274 7.17 1.70 -8.39
N LEU A 275 6.68 2.68 -9.16
CA LEU A 275 5.25 3.03 -9.17
C LEU A 275 4.40 1.89 -9.71
N ASP A 276 4.77 1.30 -10.84
CA ASP A 276 4.03 0.18 -11.44
C ASP A 276 3.99 -1.03 -10.48
N GLU A 277 5.10 -1.36 -9.83
CA GLU A 277 5.20 -2.44 -8.83
C GLU A 277 4.32 -2.16 -7.60
N LEU A 278 4.37 -0.94 -7.06
CA LEU A 278 3.51 -0.53 -5.95
C LEU A 278 2.04 -0.61 -6.31
N MET A 279 1.66 -0.10 -7.49
CA MET A 279 0.27 -0.13 -7.94
C MET A 279 -0.20 -1.57 -8.17
N GLN A 280 0.64 -2.42 -8.75
CA GLN A 280 0.33 -3.84 -8.92
C GLN A 280 0.19 -4.57 -7.58
N TYR A 281 1.10 -4.32 -6.64
CA TYR A 281 1.02 -4.88 -5.28
C TYR A 281 -0.30 -4.51 -4.60
N GLU A 282 -0.74 -3.25 -4.73
CA GLU A 282 -2.03 -2.79 -4.22
C GLU A 282 -3.23 -3.21 -5.11
N GLY A 283 -3.00 -3.99 -6.20
CA GLY A 283 -4.03 -4.42 -7.16
C GLY A 283 -4.65 -3.29 -7.94
N MET A 284 -3.86 -2.26 -8.16
CA MET A 284 -4.16 -1.10 -8.99
C MET A 284 -3.24 -1.07 -10.20
N GLN A 285 -3.41 -0.10 -11.05
CA GLN A 285 -2.49 0.22 -12.14
C GLN A 285 -2.49 1.73 -12.40
N VAL A 286 -1.46 2.23 -13.05
CA VAL A 286 -1.52 3.54 -13.70
C VAL A 286 -2.41 3.39 -14.93
N ASP A 287 -3.50 4.13 -15.02
CA ASP A 287 -4.47 4.04 -16.13
C ASP A 287 -4.09 4.96 -17.30
N ALA A 288 -3.59 6.15 -16.99
CA ALA A 288 -3.06 7.06 -18.00
C ALA A 288 -1.92 7.93 -17.47
N THR A 289 -1.06 8.29 -18.37
CA THR A 289 -0.04 9.32 -18.18
C THR A 289 -0.29 10.44 -19.16
N ILE A 290 -0.45 11.66 -18.67
CA ILE A 290 -0.86 12.80 -19.46
C ILE A 290 0.23 13.87 -19.39
N ALA A 291 0.84 14.18 -20.54
CA ALA A 291 1.84 15.23 -20.67
C ALA A 291 1.18 16.55 -21.07
N LEU A 292 1.40 17.60 -20.26
CA LEU A 292 1.07 18.98 -20.63
C LEU A 292 2.27 19.59 -21.34
N GLU A 293 2.11 19.94 -22.61
CA GLU A 293 3.17 20.48 -23.47
C GLU A 293 2.95 21.97 -23.72
N ALA A 294 4.01 22.73 -23.64
CA ALA A 294 4.08 24.14 -24.01
C ALA A 294 5.52 24.54 -24.33
N ASP A 295 5.70 25.62 -25.07
CA ASP A 295 7.01 26.15 -25.46
C ASP A 295 7.82 26.61 -24.24
N ASP A 296 9.13 26.39 -24.27
CA ASP A 296 10.02 26.65 -23.13
C ASP A 296 10.00 28.13 -22.71
N GLU A 297 9.98 29.07 -23.64
CA GLU A 297 9.93 30.49 -23.30
C GLU A 297 8.62 30.88 -22.58
N VAL A 298 7.49 30.28 -22.97
CA VAL A 298 6.20 30.47 -22.30
C VAL A 298 6.28 29.93 -20.85
N LEU A 299 6.93 28.80 -20.65
CA LEU A 299 7.08 28.18 -19.33
C LEU A 299 8.02 28.96 -18.42
N ILE A 300 9.13 29.52 -18.99
CA ILE A 300 10.07 30.37 -18.24
C ILE A 300 9.35 31.62 -17.73
N GLN A 301 8.58 32.30 -18.57
CA GLN A 301 7.83 33.48 -18.16
C GLN A 301 6.85 33.17 -17.05
N ARG A 302 6.07 32.08 -17.17
CA ARG A 302 5.15 31.63 -16.14
C ARG A 302 5.85 31.33 -14.79
N LEU A 303 7.04 30.74 -14.83
CA LEU A 303 7.82 30.42 -13.62
C LEU A 303 8.36 31.66 -12.95
N LEU A 304 8.93 32.60 -13.70
CA LEU A 304 9.42 33.86 -13.17
C LEU A 304 8.29 34.71 -12.55
N GLU A 305 7.12 34.77 -13.19
CA GLU A 305 5.94 35.42 -12.62
C GLU A 305 5.49 34.74 -11.32
N ARG A 306 5.45 33.40 -11.29
CA ARG A 306 5.11 32.64 -10.09
C ARG A 306 6.13 32.87 -8.97
N GLY A 307 7.41 32.96 -9.29
CA GLY A 307 8.50 33.23 -8.34
C GLY A 307 8.33 34.55 -7.59
N LYS A 308 7.81 35.58 -8.26
CA LYS A 308 7.52 36.90 -7.65
C LYS A 308 6.46 36.82 -6.56
N VAL A 309 5.49 35.91 -6.68
CA VAL A 309 4.34 35.81 -5.77
C VAL A 309 4.50 34.69 -4.75
N SER A 310 5.07 33.56 -5.14
CA SER A 310 5.09 32.34 -4.32
C SER A 310 6.30 32.26 -3.37
N GLY A 311 7.32 33.09 -3.55
CA GLY A 311 8.57 33.03 -2.79
C GLY A 311 9.43 31.78 -3.05
N ARG A 312 9.13 31.00 -4.09
CA ARG A 312 9.91 29.81 -4.46
C ARG A 312 11.28 30.20 -5.00
N SER A 313 12.34 29.78 -4.34
CA SER A 313 13.73 30.10 -4.72
C SER A 313 14.12 29.51 -6.08
N ASP A 314 13.54 28.37 -6.45
CA ASP A 314 13.76 27.66 -7.70
C ASP A 314 13.04 28.27 -8.92
N ASP A 315 12.17 29.26 -8.71
CA ASP A 315 11.45 29.99 -9.77
C ASP A 315 11.94 31.44 -9.94
N GLN A 316 12.88 31.92 -9.13
CA GLN A 316 13.35 33.31 -9.12
C GLN A 316 14.58 33.56 -10.02
N ASP A 317 15.19 32.49 -10.50
CA ASP A 317 16.44 32.50 -11.25
C ASP A 317 16.27 31.71 -12.55
N GLU A 318 16.47 32.39 -13.70
CA GLU A 318 16.29 31.76 -15.02
C GLU A 318 17.29 30.62 -15.25
N GLU A 319 18.51 30.70 -14.73
CA GLU A 319 19.50 29.65 -14.86
C GLU A 319 19.02 28.37 -14.14
N LYS A 320 18.47 28.51 -12.95
CA LYS A 320 17.87 27.39 -12.21
C LYS A 320 16.66 26.81 -12.95
N ILE A 321 15.84 27.65 -13.56
CA ILE A 321 14.71 27.19 -14.36
C ILE A 321 15.20 26.38 -15.57
N ARG A 322 16.22 26.86 -16.29
CA ARG A 322 16.81 26.15 -17.44
C ARG A 322 17.47 24.83 -17.00
N ASN A 323 18.14 24.80 -15.84
CA ASN A 323 18.67 23.56 -15.27
C ASN A 323 17.56 22.53 -15.01
N ARG A 324 16.43 22.94 -14.45
CA ARG A 324 15.26 22.07 -14.25
C ARG A 324 14.66 21.55 -15.57
N PHE A 325 14.75 22.30 -16.65
CA PHE A 325 14.33 21.86 -17.99
C PHE A 325 15.30 20.81 -18.55
N THR A 326 16.60 21.00 -18.34
CA THR A 326 17.63 20.02 -18.69
C THR A 326 17.41 18.72 -17.94
N GLU A 327 17.23 18.77 -16.61
CA GLU A 327 16.91 17.61 -15.79
C GLU A 327 15.62 16.89 -16.27
N TYR A 328 14.59 17.66 -16.64
CA TYR A 328 13.37 17.09 -17.19
C TYR A 328 13.62 16.37 -18.52
N ASN A 329 14.33 17.01 -19.44
CA ASN A 329 14.59 16.46 -20.78
C ASN A 329 15.45 15.18 -20.70
N GLU A 330 16.44 15.14 -19.81
CA GLU A 330 17.35 14.01 -19.66
C GLU A 330 16.74 12.84 -18.88
N LYS A 331 16.02 13.13 -17.80
CA LYS A 331 15.57 12.09 -16.86
C LYS A 331 14.10 11.76 -16.98
N THR A 332 13.24 12.75 -17.30
CA THR A 332 11.78 12.58 -17.27
C THR A 332 11.17 12.38 -18.66
N ALA A 333 11.64 13.11 -19.68
CA ALA A 333 11.12 12.96 -21.04
C ALA A 333 11.23 11.51 -21.58
N PRO A 334 12.26 10.71 -21.26
CA PRO A 334 12.34 9.30 -21.67
C PRO A 334 11.19 8.43 -21.16
N LEU A 335 10.48 8.84 -20.10
CA LEU A 335 9.30 8.11 -19.58
C LEU A 335 8.13 8.12 -20.57
N THR A 336 8.11 9.05 -21.51
CA THR A 336 7.14 9.06 -22.63
C THR A 336 7.15 7.73 -23.37
N GLU A 337 8.33 7.23 -23.72
CA GLU A 337 8.47 5.96 -24.44
C GLU A 337 8.15 4.75 -23.51
N TYR A 338 8.46 4.85 -22.24
CA TYR A 338 8.11 3.83 -21.26
C TYR A 338 6.59 3.60 -21.17
N TYR A 339 5.80 4.68 -21.11
CA TYR A 339 4.35 4.60 -21.03
C TYR A 339 3.64 4.46 -22.39
N LYS A 340 4.24 4.92 -23.48
CA LYS A 340 3.76 4.61 -24.85
C LYS A 340 3.76 3.10 -25.12
N LYS A 341 4.81 2.39 -24.72
CA LYS A 341 4.88 0.91 -24.82
C LYS A 341 3.75 0.20 -24.08
N GLN A 342 3.20 0.84 -23.07
CA GLN A 342 2.06 0.33 -22.28
C GLN A 342 0.70 0.84 -22.80
N ASN A 343 0.66 1.62 -23.89
CA ASN A 343 -0.54 2.29 -24.40
C ASN A 343 -1.25 3.20 -23.38
N LYS A 344 -0.49 3.86 -22.50
CA LYS A 344 -1.01 4.70 -21.42
C LYS A 344 -0.66 6.18 -21.57
N PHE A 345 0.06 6.56 -22.61
CA PHE A 345 0.55 7.93 -22.81
C PHE A 345 -0.38 8.79 -23.66
N HIS A 346 -0.66 10.00 -23.17
CA HIS A 346 -1.44 11.03 -23.87
C HIS A 346 -0.69 12.38 -23.80
N SER A 347 -0.61 13.08 -24.93
CA SER A 347 -0.07 14.45 -25.00
C SER A 347 -1.22 15.44 -25.12
N ILE A 348 -1.18 16.52 -24.33
CA ILE A 348 -2.18 17.57 -24.28
C ILE A 348 -1.48 18.94 -24.43
N ASN A 349 -1.99 19.78 -25.32
CA ASN A 349 -1.54 21.16 -25.41
C ASN A 349 -1.85 21.92 -24.10
N GLY A 350 -0.81 22.35 -23.38
CA GLY A 350 -0.86 23.10 -22.12
C GLY A 350 -0.95 24.62 -22.30
N VAL A 351 -1.27 25.09 -23.52
CA VAL A 351 -1.51 26.51 -23.81
C VAL A 351 -3.00 26.79 -23.94
N GLY A 352 -3.47 27.87 -23.35
CA GLY A 352 -4.88 28.27 -23.27
C GLY A 352 -5.27 28.71 -21.89
N THR A 353 -6.57 28.91 -21.67
CA THR A 353 -7.14 29.17 -20.34
C THR A 353 -7.09 27.91 -19.46
N ILE A 354 -7.27 28.06 -18.17
CA ILE A 354 -7.33 26.93 -17.24
C ILE A 354 -8.46 25.97 -17.66
N GLU A 355 -9.60 26.54 -18.01
CA GLU A 355 -10.82 25.82 -18.43
C GLU A 355 -10.58 25.01 -19.71
N ASP A 356 -9.94 25.60 -20.73
CA ASP A 356 -9.60 24.92 -21.99
C ASP A 356 -8.73 23.67 -21.74
N ILE A 357 -7.73 23.82 -20.88
CA ILE A 357 -6.81 22.72 -20.56
C ILE A 357 -7.55 21.65 -19.72
N THR A 358 -8.38 22.08 -18.75
CA THR A 358 -9.20 21.15 -17.95
C THR A 358 -10.16 20.36 -18.83
N GLU A 359 -10.76 20.98 -19.85
CA GLU A 359 -11.65 20.28 -20.78
C GLU A 359 -10.89 19.22 -21.60
N ARG A 360 -9.71 19.56 -22.14
CA ARG A 360 -8.88 18.61 -22.89
C ARG A 360 -8.46 17.41 -22.03
N LEU A 361 -8.06 17.65 -20.79
CA LEU A 361 -7.72 16.61 -19.82
C LEU A 361 -8.93 15.74 -19.50
N SER A 362 -10.08 16.38 -19.27
CA SER A 362 -11.32 15.67 -18.96
C SER A 362 -11.76 14.73 -20.08
N LYS A 363 -11.62 15.11 -21.34
CA LYS A 363 -11.95 14.22 -22.49
C LYS A 363 -11.17 12.92 -22.46
N VAL A 364 -9.88 12.96 -22.09
CA VAL A 364 -9.06 11.75 -21.92
C VAL A 364 -9.56 10.92 -20.75
N ILE A 365 -9.77 11.54 -19.59
CA ILE A 365 -10.18 10.83 -18.37
C ILE A 365 -11.58 10.24 -18.52
N ASP A 366 -12.52 10.97 -19.09
CA ASP A 366 -13.90 10.50 -19.31
C ASP A 366 -13.94 9.27 -20.23
N SER A 367 -13.05 9.22 -21.25
CA SER A 367 -12.91 8.02 -22.10
C SER A 367 -12.44 6.80 -21.32
N LEU A 368 -11.51 6.97 -20.36
CA LEU A 368 -11.03 5.89 -19.49
C LEU A 368 -12.13 5.41 -18.54
N VAL A 369 -12.90 6.34 -17.96
CA VAL A 369 -14.07 6.02 -17.10
C VAL A 369 -15.08 5.20 -17.87
N ALA A 370 -15.42 5.59 -19.10
CA ALA A 370 -16.38 4.90 -19.93
C ALA A 370 -15.95 3.46 -20.26
N VAL A 371 -14.69 3.26 -20.67
CA VAL A 371 -14.12 1.92 -20.94
C VAL A 371 -14.15 1.05 -19.68
N ASN A 372 -13.88 1.65 -18.52
CA ASN A 372 -13.89 0.95 -17.26
C ASN A 372 -15.29 0.49 -16.85
N THR A 373 -16.32 1.30 -17.12
CA THR A 373 -17.72 0.99 -16.80
C THR A 373 -18.27 -0.13 -17.70
N MET A 374 -17.79 -0.27 -18.94
CA MET A 374 -18.21 -1.32 -19.87
C MET A 374 -17.60 -2.70 -19.54
N LYS A 375 -16.44 -2.76 -18.88
CA LYS A 375 -15.79 -4.02 -18.47
C LYS A 375 -16.36 -4.61 -17.18
N ASP A 376 -17.16 -3.84 -16.43
CA ASP A 376 -17.80 -4.27 -15.19
C ASP A 376 -19.25 -4.80 -15.39
N LYS A 377 -19.77 -4.72 -16.62
CA LYS A 377 -21.04 -5.32 -17.06
C LYS A 377 -20.77 -6.68 -17.72
#